data_5c5b1066674321ecc829b1d35b43bd65
#
_entry.id   5c5b1066674321ecc829b1d35b43bd65
#
_cell.length_a   1.000
_cell.length_b   1.000
_cell.length_c   1.000
_cell.angle_alpha   90.00
_cell.angle_beta   90.00
_cell.angle_gamma   90.00
#
_symmetry.space_group_name_H-M   'P 1'
#
loop_
_entity.id
_entity.type
_entity.pdbx_description
1 polymer ?
#
loop_
_entity_poly.entity_id
_entity_poly.type
_entity_poly.pdbx_seq_one_letter_code
_entity_poly.pdbx_strand_id
1 'polypeptide(L)'
;FYLTENTYQGRNGYSLILNGLEKGINDLAKQRAIVIHGASYSDPSVAASSGRLGRSLGCPALPVSVSKPIINTIKNGTLLFIYANDKNYLTQSSILSTQQENDIFHEKSYRKVL
;
A
#
# COMPACT_ATOMS: atom_id res chain seq x y z
N PHE A 1 5.37 2.89 2.58
CA PHE A 1 4.26 3.33 3.43
C PHE A 1 3.47 4.43 2.76
N TYR A 2 2.17 4.38 2.92
CA TYR A 2 1.22 5.34 2.36
C TYR A 2 0.21 5.74 3.42
N LEU A 3 -0.28 6.98 3.33
CA LEU A 3 -1.47 7.41 4.05
C LEU A 3 -2.64 7.43 3.07
N THR A 4 -3.74 6.79 3.43
CA THR A 4 -4.95 6.83 2.61
C THR A 4 -5.63 8.19 2.76
N GLU A 5 -6.15 8.71 1.66
CA GLU A 5 -6.88 9.97 1.64
C GLU A 5 -8.35 9.74 1.26
N ASN A 6 -8.96 10.72 0.62
CA ASN A 6 -10.34 10.61 0.17
C ASN A 6 -10.48 9.74 -1.08
N THR A 7 -11.70 9.51 -1.47
CA THR A 7 -12.06 8.73 -2.64
C THR A 7 -12.59 9.63 -3.76
N TYR A 8 -12.58 9.12 -4.98
CA TYR A 8 -13.20 9.77 -6.12
C TYR A 8 -13.65 8.72 -7.13
N GLN A 9 -14.55 9.13 -8.03
CA GLN A 9 -14.96 8.31 -9.15
C GLN A 9 -14.14 8.70 -10.36
N GLY A 10 -13.23 7.84 -10.77
CA GLY A 10 -12.29 8.10 -11.84
C GLY A 10 -12.46 7.16 -13.02
N ARG A 11 -11.47 7.16 -13.92
CA ARG A 11 -11.43 6.29 -15.11
C ARG A 11 -11.50 4.81 -14.74
N ASN A 12 -10.89 4.43 -13.62
CA ASN A 12 -10.87 3.05 -13.13
C ASN A 12 -12.00 2.77 -12.11
N GLY A 13 -13.02 3.61 -12.05
CA GLY A 13 -14.12 3.49 -11.14
C GLY A 13 -13.84 4.12 -9.78
N TYR A 14 -14.45 3.56 -8.73
CA TYR A 14 -14.29 4.04 -7.37
C TYR A 14 -12.85 3.83 -6.89
N SER A 15 -12.18 4.91 -6.59
CA SER A 15 -10.74 4.93 -6.36
C SER A 15 -10.37 5.63 -5.06
N LEU A 16 -9.34 5.12 -4.39
CA LEU A 16 -8.80 5.66 -3.15
C LEU A 16 -7.44 6.31 -3.40
N ILE A 17 -7.32 7.57 -3.05
CA ILE A 17 -6.08 8.32 -3.21
C ILE A 17 -5.06 7.87 -2.15
N LEU A 18 -3.83 7.63 -2.59
CA LEU A 18 -2.69 7.28 -1.75
C LEU A 18 -1.69 8.42 -1.71
N ASN A 19 -1.31 8.82 -0.51
CA ASN A 19 -0.21 9.76 -0.29
C ASN A 19 1.02 8.98 0.19
N GLY A 20 2.09 8.98 -0.60
CA GLY A 20 3.34 8.31 -0.25
C GLY A 20 4.08 9.08 0.84
N LEU A 21 4.53 8.38 1.88
CA LEU A 21 5.14 8.97 3.06
C LEU A 21 6.67 8.95 3.05
N GLU A 22 7.26 8.37 2.01
CA GLU A 22 8.70 8.10 1.98
C GLU A 22 9.38 8.87 0.85
N LYS A 23 10.10 9.92 1.21
CA LYS A 23 10.79 10.81 0.27
C LYS A 23 11.79 10.02 -0.59
N GLY A 24 11.74 10.24 -1.91
CA GLY A 24 12.60 9.57 -2.87
C GLY A 24 12.18 8.14 -3.20
N ILE A 25 11.14 7.61 -2.54
CA ILE A 25 10.63 6.25 -2.75
C ILE A 25 9.22 6.32 -3.37
N ASN A 26 8.26 6.89 -2.64
CA ASN A 26 6.87 6.94 -3.10
C ASN A 26 6.19 8.31 -2.91
N ASP A 27 6.93 9.33 -2.58
CA ASP A 27 6.41 10.68 -2.30
C ASP A 27 5.72 11.33 -3.49
N LEU A 28 5.93 10.83 -4.70
CA LEU A 28 5.23 11.30 -5.90
C LEU A 28 3.97 10.50 -6.24
N ALA A 29 3.58 9.55 -5.41
CA ALA A 29 2.45 8.65 -5.69
C ALA A 29 1.15 9.42 -5.94
N LYS A 30 0.82 10.37 -5.08
CA LYS A 30 -0.39 11.20 -5.24
C LYS A 30 -0.35 12.04 -6.52
N GLN A 31 0.78 12.67 -6.79
CA GLN A 31 0.98 13.50 -7.99
C GLN A 31 0.87 12.67 -9.27
N ARG A 32 1.33 11.41 -9.23
CA ARG A 32 1.26 10.48 -10.35
C ARG A 32 -0.07 9.73 -10.43
N ALA A 33 -1.05 10.09 -9.59
CA ALA A 33 -2.36 9.47 -9.53
C ALA A 33 -2.29 7.95 -9.25
N ILE A 34 -1.40 7.53 -8.37
CA ILE A 34 -1.37 6.16 -7.87
C ILE A 34 -2.49 6.02 -6.83
N VAL A 35 -3.42 5.12 -7.11
CA VAL A 35 -4.64 4.94 -6.31
C VAL A 35 -4.94 3.45 -6.14
N ILE A 36 -5.74 3.11 -5.14
CA ILE A 36 -6.33 1.77 -5.05
C ILE A 36 -7.66 1.78 -5.78
N HIS A 37 -7.89 0.81 -6.63
CA HIS A 37 -9.16 0.66 -7.35
C HIS A 37 -9.50 -0.81 -7.59
N GLY A 38 -10.75 -1.10 -7.91
CA GLY A 38 -11.16 -2.42 -8.33
C GLY A 38 -10.77 -2.68 -9.79
N ALA A 39 -10.37 -3.91 -10.09
CA ALA A 39 -10.05 -4.30 -11.46
C ALA A 39 -10.36 -5.78 -11.68
N SER A 40 -10.95 -6.07 -12.81
CA SER A 40 -11.30 -7.45 -13.18
C SER A 40 -10.07 -8.35 -13.30
N TYR A 41 -8.93 -7.80 -13.72
CA TYR A 41 -7.70 -8.58 -13.84
C TYR A 41 -7.13 -9.02 -12.49
N SER A 42 -7.59 -8.49 -11.39
CA SER A 42 -7.19 -8.92 -10.04
C SER A 42 -8.18 -9.91 -9.40
N ASP A 43 -9.20 -10.34 -10.15
CA ASP A 43 -10.15 -11.33 -9.67
C ASP A 43 -9.47 -12.71 -9.56
N PRO A 44 -9.73 -13.49 -8.49
CA PRO A 44 -9.18 -14.83 -8.34
C PRO A 44 -9.47 -15.77 -9.52
N SER A 45 -10.58 -15.58 -10.22
CA SER A 45 -10.92 -16.36 -11.42
C SER A 45 -9.89 -16.19 -12.55
N VAL A 46 -9.24 -15.02 -12.65
CA VAL A 46 -8.19 -14.77 -13.63
C VAL A 46 -6.95 -15.62 -13.30
N ALA A 47 -6.56 -15.70 -12.04
CA ALA A 47 -5.44 -16.56 -11.63
C ALA A 47 -5.76 -18.04 -11.87
N ALA A 48 -7.00 -18.48 -11.62
CA ALA A 48 -7.43 -19.86 -11.85
C ALA A 48 -7.37 -20.25 -13.34
N SER A 49 -7.72 -19.32 -14.25
CA SER A 49 -7.75 -19.60 -15.69
C SER A 49 -6.42 -19.42 -16.41
N SER A 50 -5.59 -18.45 -15.99
CA SER A 50 -4.35 -18.06 -16.67
C SER A 50 -3.09 -18.29 -15.85
N GLY A 51 -3.19 -18.76 -14.61
CA GLY A 51 -2.06 -19.06 -13.72
C GLY A 51 -1.49 -17.83 -13.01
N ARG A 52 -1.98 -16.62 -13.28
CA ARG A 52 -1.55 -15.39 -12.63
C ARG A 52 -2.61 -14.31 -12.73
N LEU A 53 -2.51 -13.30 -11.86
CA LEU A 53 -3.31 -12.09 -11.99
C LEU A 53 -2.77 -11.19 -13.11
N GLY A 54 -3.63 -10.28 -13.58
CA GLY A 54 -3.20 -9.23 -14.50
C GLY A 54 -2.32 -8.16 -13.83
N ARG A 55 -1.92 -7.16 -14.61
CA ARG A 55 -1.02 -6.09 -14.15
C ARG A 55 -1.64 -4.72 -14.36
N SER A 56 -1.35 -3.83 -13.42
CA SER A 56 -1.55 -2.39 -13.57
C SER A 56 -0.23 -1.70 -13.94
N LEU A 57 -0.30 -0.39 -14.21
CA LEU A 57 0.89 0.45 -14.41
C LEU A 57 1.43 1.02 -13.09
N GLY A 58 1.13 0.40 -11.97
CA GLY A 58 1.60 0.77 -10.65
C GLY A 58 0.52 0.95 -9.60
N CYS A 59 -0.74 1.13 -9.97
CA CYS A 59 -1.83 1.23 -9.02
C CYS A 59 -2.14 -0.12 -8.38
N PRO A 60 -2.21 -0.21 -7.04
CA PRO A 60 -2.71 -1.43 -6.39
C PRO A 60 -4.16 -1.68 -6.79
N ALA A 61 -4.46 -2.91 -7.20
CA ALA A 61 -5.78 -3.28 -7.68
C ALA A 61 -6.37 -4.38 -6.79
N LEU A 62 -7.68 -4.28 -6.56
CA LEU A 62 -8.46 -5.24 -5.79
C LEU A 62 -9.47 -5.93 -6.69
N PRO A 63 -9.91 -7.17 -6.35
CA PRO A 63 -11.07 -7.76 -7.01
C PRO A 63 -12.28 -6.83 -6.92
N VAL A 64 -13.00 -6.66 -8.02
CA VAL A 64 -14.09 -5.69 -8.12
C VAL A 64 -15.15 -5.91 -7.02
N SER A 65 -15.44 -7.17 -6.71
CA SER A 65 -16.49 -7.51 -5.72
C SER A 65 -16.17 -7.03 -4.30
N VAL A 66 -14.90 -6.84 -3.96
CA VAL A 66 -14.49 -6.44 -2.61
C VAL A 66 -13.86 -5.05 -2.55
N SER A 67 -13.65 -4.40 -3.68
CA SER A 67 -12.93 -3.13 -3.74
C SER A 67 -13.63 -2.02 -2.96
N LYS A 68 -14.93 -1.83 -3.18
CA LYS A 68 -15.68 -0.77 -2.52
C LYS A 68 -15.77 -0.95 -1.00
N PRO A 69 -16.10 -2.13 -0.46
CA PRO A 69 -16.06 -2.34 0.99
C PRO A 69 -14.70 -2.12 1.61
N ILE A 70 -13.63 -2.59 0.96
CA ILE A 70 -12.26 -2.39 1.47
C ILE A 70 -11.90 -0.91 1.46
N ILE A 71 -12.11 -0.22 0.34
CA ILE A 71 -11.81 1.21 0.22
C ILE A 71 -12.57 2.01 1.27
N ASN A 72 -13.86 1.74 1.46
CA ASN A 72 -14.69 2.43 2.46
C ASN A 72 -14.21 2.19 3.90
N THR A 73 -13.59 1.05 4.16
CA THR A 73 -13.03 0.73 5.48
C THR A 73 -11.74 1.49 5.76
N ILE A 74 -10.86 1.62 4.76
CA ILE A 74 -9.51 2.17 4.96
C ILE A 74 -9.34 3.62 4.51
N LYS A 75 -10.33 4.26 3.90
CA LYS A 75 -10.22 5.65 3.45
C LYS A 75 -10.01 6.63 4.59
N ASN A 76 -9.50 7.83 4.26
CA ASN A 76 -9.41 8.98 5.16
C ASN A 76 -8.52 8.75 6.38
N GLY A 77 -7.27 8.37 6.17
CA GLY A 77 -6.27 8.42 7.23
C GLY A 77 -5.81 7.08 7.79
N THR A 78 -5.88 6.01 7.00
CA THR A 78 -5.28 4.72 7.37
C THR A 78 -3.83 4.66 6.88
N LEU A 79 -2.94 4.20 7.74
CA LEU A 79 -1.57 3.87 7.35
C LEU A 79 -1.57 2.54 6.59
N LEU A 80 -1.07 2.57 5.36
CA LEU A 80 -1.00 1.40 4.50
C LEU A 80 0.45 1.05 4.21
N PHE A 81 0.83 -0.20 4.43
CA PHE A 81 2.14 -0.71 4.05
C PHE A 81 1.97 -1.72 2.91
N ILE A 82 2.56 -1.40 1.76
CA ILE A 82 2.61 -2.33 0.63
C ILE A 82 4.00 -2.94 0.62
N TYR A 83 4.07 -4.21 1.01
CA TYR A 83 5.33 -4.92 1.15
C TYR A 83 5.86 -5.35 -0.21
N ALA A 84 7.15 -5.12 -0.41
CA ALA A 84 7.92 -5.71 -1.50
C ALA A 84 9.24 -6.23 -0.94
N ASN A 85 9.66 -7.41 -1.38
CA ASN A 85 10.96 -7.97 -0.99
C ASN A 85 12.07 -7.31 -1.79
N ASP A 86 12.42 -6.08 -1.41
CA ASP A 86 13.44 -5.26 -2.05
C ASP A 86 14.47 -4.83 -1.00
N LYS A 87 15.69 -5.33 -1.15
CA LYS A 87 16.78 -5.01 -0.21
C LYS A 87 17.14 -3.52 -0.21
N ASN A 88 17.05 -2.86 -1.35
CA ASN A 88 17.32 -1.43 -1.45
C ASN A 88 16.28 -0.62 -0.68
N TYR A 89 15.02 -1.02 -0.75
CA TYR A 89 13.96 -0.39 0.03
C TYR A 89 14.23 -0.48 1.53
N LEU A 90 14.58 -1.65 2.02
CA LEU A 90 14.82 -1.87 3.45
C LEU A 90 15.95 -0.99 4.00
N THR A 91 16.96 -0.70 3.18
CA THR A 91 18.08 0.18 3.58
C THR A 91 17.77 1.66 3.40
N GLN A 92 16.90 2.03 2.45
CA GLN A 92 16.60 3.41 2.11
C GLN A 92 15.40 3.99 2.87
N SER A 93 14.53 3.14 3.40
CA SER A 93 13.34 3.59 4.09
C SER A 93 13.69 4.26 5.41
N SER A 94 13.40 5.56 5.51
CA SER A 94 13.59 6.32 6.74
C SER A 94 12.68 5.83 7.87
N ILE A 95 11.50 5.35 7.54
CA ILE A 95 10.54 4.84 8.53
C ILE A 95 11.07 3.54 9.14
N LEU A 96 11.51 2.59 8.32
CA LEU A 96 12.04 1.31 8.79
C LEU A 96 13.39 1.48 9.50
N SER A 97 14.26 2.35 8.99
CA SER A 97 15.54 2.64 9.63
C SER A 97 15.36 3.24 11.02
N THR A 98 14.46 4.21 11.17
CA THR A 98 14.12 4.81 12.46
C THR A 98 13.59 3.76 13.43
N GLN A 99 12.75 2.84 12.96
CA GLN A 99 12.22 1.77 13.77
C GLN A 99 13.33 0.82 14.24
N GLN A 100 14.28 0.48 13.37
CA GLN A 100 15.43 -0.34 13.74
C GLN A 100 16.28 0.31 14.81
N GLU A 101 16.56 1.60 14.71
CA GLU A 101 17.29 2.35 15.73
C GLU A 101 16.55 2.36 17.05
N ASN A 102 15.24 2.60 17.03
CA ASN A 102 14.41 2.56 18.21
C ASN A 102 14.37 1.16 18.84
N ASP A 103 14.30 0.11 18.05
CA ASP A 103 14.31 -1.26 18.52
C ASP A 103 15.64 -1.60 19.20
N ILE A 104 16.77 -1.14 18.66
CA ILE A 104 18.08 -1.29 19.29
C ILE A 104 18.10 -0.61 20.67
N PHE A 105 17.58 0.61 20.78
CA PHE A 105 17.55 1.35 22.04
C PHE A 105 16.56 0.80 23.05
N HIS A 106 15.43 0.27 22.61
CA HIS A 106 14.33 -0.16 23.47
C HIS A 106 14.23 -1.68 23.66
N GLU A 107 15.02 -2.48 22.96
CA GLU A 107 14.96 -3.93 23.02
C GLU A 107 15.06 -4.44 24.45
N LYS A 108 15.95 -3.87 25.25
CA LYS A 108 16.10 -4.23 26.68
C LYS A 108 14.88 -3.85 27.51
N SER A 109 14.18 -2.77 27.17
CA SER A 109 12.98 -2.32 27.89
C SER A 109 11.76 -3.18 27.55
N TYR A 110 11.59 -3.56 26.31
CA TYR A 110 10.49 -4.42 25.89
C TYR A 110 10.59 -5.82 26.46
N ARG A 111 11.77 -6.40 26.51
CA ARG A 111 11.98 -7.73 27.09
C ARG A 111 11.72 -7.76 28.60
N LYS A 112 11.77 -6.63 29.29
CA LYS A 112 11.44 -6.54 30.71
C LYS A 112 9.94 -6.44 30.99
N VAL A 113 9.14 -6.05 30.01
CA VAL A 113 7.69 -5.86 30.12
C VAL A 113 6.94 -7.11 29.67
N LEU A 114 7.56 -7.92 28.84
CA LEU A 114 7.02 -9.19 28.36
C LEU A 114 7.55 -10.36 29.20
#